data_d5135b22b2b47c41b8d351d31acded88
#
_entry.id   d5135b22b2b47c41b8d351d31acded88
#
_cell.length_a   1.000
_cell.length_b   1.000
_cell.length_c   1.000
_cell.angle_alpha   90.00
_cell.angle_beta   90.00
_cell.angle_gamma   90.00
#
_symmetry.space_group_name_H-M   'P 1'
#
loop_
_entity.id
_entity.type
_entity.pdbx_description
1 polymer ?
#
loop_
_entity_poly.entity_id
_entity_poly.type
_entity_poly.pdbx_seq_one_letter_code
_entity_poly.pdbx_strand_id
1 'polypeptide(L)'
;MNVLQNCYPRFAKNRILKKEMLEALRDYSFACAQLEYQNYGQGILCGCDIRVEEKQLVVGKGMIKCGSWIGLLTEELAVPYGPAAQMQYLKLLVSAREDSLDEVVYRIELVLDTKEVNKGKGDGNEIEICRFYLRDGARLRGEYKDFADRMTEYDTINRIDADWGALRGQSLDPSITEKFAEILMMGKESQTEDFSFACLCLNQNGAVPREIIRGYLARKLGRQVAEDAKNQELFQMMCQVVSGMDGGMGSEAVRRERKMIWVE
;
A
#
# COMPACT_ATOMS: atom_id res chain seq x y z
N MET A 1 -15.67 -39.34 -14.64
CA MET A 1 -14.92 -39.05 -13.41
C MET A 1 -13.90 -37.98 -13.75
N ASN A 2 -14.01 -36.80 -13.16
CA ASN A 2 -12.98 -35.76 -13.31
C ASN A 2 -11.89 -36.05 -12.27
N VAL A 3 -10.72 -36.51 -12.72
CA VAL A 3 -9.57 -36.79 -11.87
C VAL A 3 -8.56 -35.64 -12.04
N LEU A 4 -8.26 -34.94 -10.97
CA LEU A 4 -7.19 -33.94 -10.94
C LEU A 4 -5.89 -34.63 -10.49
N GLN A 5 -4.81 -34.44 -11.24
CA GLN A 5 -3.49 -34.97 -10.90
C GLN A 5 -2.51 -33.80 -10.67
N ASN A 6 -1.87 -33.79 -9.52
CA ASN A 6 -0.75 -32.88 -9.24
C ASN A 6 0.55 -33.63 -9.46
N CYS A 7 1.40 -33.13 -10.37
CA CYS A 7 2.68 -33.75 -10.72
C CYS A 7 3.84 -32.92 -10.15
N TYR A 8 4.68 -33.57 -9.36
CA TYR A 8 5.89 -32.96 -8.81
C TYR A 8 7.12 -33.59 -9.48
N PRO A 9 7.95 -32.84 -10.20
CA PRO A 9 9.15 -33.39 -10.84
C PRO A 9 10.17 -33.85 -9.81
N ARG A 10 10.76 -35.06 -10.06
CA ARG A 10 11.88 -35.59 -9.28
C ARG A 10 13.15 -35.52 -10.09
N PHE A 11 14.10 -34.70 -9.64
CA PHE A 11 15.42 -34.58 -10.25
C PHE A 11 16.37 -35.60 -9.61
N ALA A 12 16.92 -36.53 -10.39
CA ALA A 12 17.88 -37.51 -9.93
C ALA A 12 19.03 -37.66 -10.92
N LYS A 13 20.20 -38.09 -10.43
CA LYS A 13 21.38 -38.34 -11.25
C LYS A 13 21.03 -39.37 -12.35
N ASN A 14 21.49 -39.12 -13.57
CA ASN A 14 21.28 -39.95 -14.77
C ASN A 14 19.81 -40.04 -15.26
N ARG A 15 18.96 -39.10 -14.92
CA ARG A 15 17.63 -38.96 -15.51
C ARG A 15 17.59 -37.83 -16.53
N ILE A 16 16.82 -38.05 -17.60
CA ILE A 16 16.60 -37.04 -18.64
C ILE A 16 15.64 -35.98 -18.10
N LEU A 17 16.04 -34.71 -18.21
CA LEU A 17 15.17 -33.57 -17.93
C LEU A 17 14.17 -33.45 -19.09
N LYS A 18 12.88 -33.55 -18.79
CA LYS A 18 11.81 -33.41 -19.77
C LYS A 18 11.22 -32.00 -19.68
N LYS A 19 10.70 -31.49 -20.81
CA LYS A 19 10.05 -30.19 -20.91
C LYS A 19 8.86 -30.10 -19.93
N GLU A 20 8.05 -31.14 -19.84
CA GLU A 20 6.88 -31.21 -18.96
C GLU A 20 7.25 -31.07 -17.46
N MET A 21 8.47 -31.47 -17.08
CA MET A 21 8.96 -31.30 -15.70
C MET A 21 9.26 -29.83 -15.38
N LEU A 22 9.82 -29.10 -16.36
CA LEU A 22 10.08 -27.66 -16.22
C LEU A 22 8.79 -26.85 -16.24
N GLU A 23 7.85 -27.22 -17.14
CA GLU A 23 6.52 -26.60 -17.19
C GLU A 23 5.77 -26.78 -15.87
N ALA A 24 5.74 -28.01 -15.34
CA ALA A 24 5.09 -28.28 -14.05
C ALA A 24 5.72 -27.46 -12.89
N LEU A 25 7.03 -27.29 -12.89
CA LEU A 25 7.73 -26.47 -11.87
C LEU A 25 7.36 -24.99 -11.98
N ARG A 26 7.37 -24.46 -13.21
CA ARG A 26 6.98 -23.07 -13.50
C ARG A 26 5.51 -22.82 -13.09
N ASP A 27 4.62 -23.64 -13.62
CA ASP A 27 3.17 -23.44 -13.49
C ASP A 27 2.70 -23.58 -12.05
N TYR A 28 3.32 -24.48 -11.27
CA TYR A 28 3.00 -24.65 -9.86
C TYR A 28 3.29 -23.38 -9.05
N SER A 29 4.45 -22.76 -9.27
CA SER A 29 4.85 -21.54 -8.55
C SER A 29 3.93 -20.36 -8.86
N PHE A 30 3.59 -20.15 -10.13
CA PHE A 30 2.66 -19.12 -10.56
C PHE A 30 1.23 -19.38 -10.06
N ALA A 31 0.76 -20.62 -10.14
CA ALA A 31 -0.58 -20.99 -9.72
C ALA A 31 -0.78 -20.77 -8.21
N CYS A 32 0.22 -21.09 -7.38
CA CYS A 32 0.15 -20.85 -5.93
C CYS A 32 -0.06 -19.36 -5.63
N ALA A 33 0.76 -18.49 -6.20
CA ALA A 33 0.64 -17.05 -5.98
C ALA A 33 -0.71 -16.51 -6.50
N GLN A 34 -1.14 -16.94 -7.69
CA GLN A 34 -2.41 -16.52 -8.26
C GLN A 34 -3.61 -16.95 -7.42
N LEU A 35 -3.61 -18.18 -6.90
CA LEU A 35 -4.68 -18.67 -6.03
C LEU A 35 -4.72 -17.97 -4.69
N GLU A 36 -3.57 -17.72 -4.08
CA GLU A 36 -3.46 -17.02 -2.80
C GLU A 36 -4.05 -15.61 -2.89
N TYR A 37 -3.69 -14.87 -3.94
CA TYR A 37 -4.10 -13.48 -4.11
C TYR A 37 -5.27 -13.27 -5.08
N GLN A 38 -5.97 -14.34 -5.49
CA GLN A 38 -7.07 -14.22 -6.47
C GLN A 38 -8.16 -13.22 -6.04
N ASN A 39 -8.47 -13.15 -4.75
CA ASN A 39 -9.52 -12.31 -4.17
C ASN A 39 -9.01 -10.96 -3.65
N TYR A 40 -7.74 -10.64 -3.86
CA TYR A 40 -7.16 -9.35 -3.48
C TYR A 40 -7.43 -8.29 -4.56
N GLY A 41 -7.56 -7.04 -4.13
CA GLY A 41 -7.58 -5.88 -5.03
C GLY A 41 -6.25 -5.67 -5.74
N GLN A 42 -6.27 -4.78 -6.74
CA GLN A 42 -5.06 -4.32 -7.42
C GLN A 42 -4.21 -3.45 -6.50
N GLY A 43 -2.89 -3.44 -6.72
CA GLY A 43 -1.95 -2.63 -5.97
C GLY A 43 -0.81 -3.43 -5.37
N ILE A 44 -0.14 -2.86 -4.38
CA ILE A 44 0.94 -3.48 -3.64
C ILE A 44 0.35 -4.57 -2.73
N LEU A 45 0.92 -5.76 -2.75
CA LEU A 45 0.51 -6.87 -1.89
C LEU A 45 1.42 -7.00 -0.66
N CYS A 46 2.72 -6.80 -0.85
CA CYS A 46 3.71 -6.75 0.24
C CYS A 46 5.00 -6.08 -0.24
N GLY A 47 5.83 -5.65 0.71
CA GLY A 47 7.09 -4.96 0.43
C GLY A 47 6.89 -3.57 -0.20
N CYS A 48 7.72 -3.22 -1.16
CA CYS A 48 7.74 -1.89 -1.79
C CYS A 48 7.98 -0.75 -0.78
N ASP A 49 8.80 -1.01 0.23
CA ASP A 49 9.17 0.00 1.23
C ASP A 49 9.93 1.15 0.58
N ILE A 50 9.58 2.37 0.98
CA ILE A 50 10.19 3.58 0.43
C ILE A 50 11.29 4.06 1.36
N ARG A 51 12.46 4.31 0.79
CA ARG A 51 13.55 5.04 1.45
C ARG A 51 13.78 6.36 0.73
N VAL A 52 13.83 7.44 1.51
CA VAL A 52 14.19 8.78 1.02
C VAL A 52 15.69 8.95 1.19
N GLU A 53 16.41 8.95 0.10
CA GLU A 53 17.84 9.27 0.06
C GLU A 53 18.04 10.74 -0.38
N GLU A 54 19.27 11.24 -0.33
CA GLU A 54 19.52 12.66 -0.55
C GLU A 54 19.03 13.18 -1.92
N LYS A 55 19.13 12.36 -2.96
CA LYS A 55 18.80 12.73 -4.34
C LYS A 55 17.86 11.77 -5.06
N GLN A 56 17.46 10.69 -4.40
CA GLN A 56 16.63 9.66 -5.01
C GLN A 56 15.67 9.04 -4.02
N LEU A 57 14.52 8.60 -4.54
CA LEU A 57 13.60 7.71 -3.84
C LEU A 57 13.93 6.29 -4.24
N VAL A 58 14.09 5.42 -3.27
CA VAL A 58 14.36 4.00 -3.48
C VAL A 58 13.15 3.20 -3.00
N VAL A 59 12.63 2.36 -3.89
CA VAL A 59 11.55 1.41 -3.60
C VAL A 59 12.15 0.02 -3.48
N GLY A 60 11.93 -0.62 -2.36
CA GLY A 60 12.42 -1.95 -2.05
C GLY A 60 11.72 -3.05 -2.86
N LYS A 61 12.19 -4.28 -2.65
CA LYS A 61 11.58 -5.49 -3.22
C LYS A 61 10.14 -5.63 -2.75
N GLY A 62 9.30 -6.23 -3.59
CA GLY A 62 7.91 -6.41 -3.23
C GLY A 62 7.12 -7.21 -4.25
N MET A 63 5.83 -7.32 -3.99
CA MET A 63 4.87 -7.99 -4.83
C MET A 63 3.71 -7.06 -5.14
N ILE A 64 3.29 -7.03 -6.39
CA ILE A 64 2.19 -6.20 -6.87
C ILE A 64 1.18 -7.04 -7.63
N LYS A 65 -0.07 -6.58 -7.68
CA LYS A 65 -1.14 -7.17 -8.48
C LYS A 65 -1.70 -6.15 -9.47
N CYS A 66 -1.68 -6.53 -10.75
CA CYS A 66 -2.29 -5.78 -11.85
C CYS A 66 -3.26 -6.70 -12.58
N GLY A 67 -4.56 -6.47 -12.46
CA GLY A 67 -5.58 -7.37 -13.01
C GLY A 67 -5.45 -8.78 -12.44
N SER A 68 -5.26 -9.75 -13.32
CA SER A 68 -5.00 -11.17 -12.96
C SER A 68 -3.50 -11.48 -12.76
N TRP A 69 -2.62 -10.58 -13.12
CA TRP A 69 -1.17 -10.80 -13.06
C TRP A 69 -0.58 -10.35 -11.71
N ILE A 70 0.36 -11.15 -11.22
CA ILE A 70 1.14 -10.85 -10.02
C ILE A 70 2.59 -10.63 -10.45
N GLY A 71 3.09 -9.44 -10.17
CA GLY A 71 4.45 -9.02 -10.46
C GLY A 71 5.35 -9.04 -9.24
N LEU A 72 6.61 -9.35 -9.46
CA LEU A 72 7.64 -9.35 -8.42
C LEU A 72 8.67 -8.26 -8.72
N LEU A 73 8.90 -7.38 -7.76
CA LEU A 73 10.07 -6.51 -7.71
C LEU A 73 11.19 -7.29 -7.04
N THR A 74 12.05 -7.93 -7.83
CA THR A 74 13.15 -8.76 -7.33
C THR A 74 14.36 -7.96 -6.91
N GLU A 75 14.43 -6.69 -7.35
CA GLU A 75 15.50 -5.75 -7.05
C GLU A 75 14.91 -4.42 -6.58
N GLU A 76 15.74 -3.60 -5.96
CA GLU A 76 15.35 -2.23 -5.60
C GLU A 76 15.31 -1.35 -6.84
N LEU A 77 14.31 -0.48 -6.93
CA LEU A 77 14.20 0.51 -7.98
C LEU A 77 14.42 1.90 -7.40
N ALA A 78 15.15 2.74 -8.13
CA ALA A 78 15.45 4.09 -7.69
C ALA A 78 15.08 5.11 -8.77
N VAL A 79 14.55 6.26 -8.34
CA VAL A 79 14.24 7.38 -9.21
C VAL A 79 14.72 8.68 -8.58
N PRO A 80 15.38 9.58 -9.34
CA PRO A 80 15.75 10.88 -8.85
C PRO A 80 14.51 11.75 -8.57
N TYR A 81 14.58 12.57 -7.53
CA TYR A 81 13.56 13.56 -7.21
C TYR A 81 14.15 14.95 -7.03
N GLY A 82 13.31 15.96 -7.12
CA GLY A 82 13.69 17.35 -6.88
C GLY A 82 12.47 18.24 -6.64
N PRO A 83 12.70 19.51 -6.27
CA PRO A 83 11.61 20.47 -6.09
C PRO A 83 10.76 20.60 -7.36
N ALA A 84 9.45 20.72 -7.16
CA ALA A 84 8.51 20.97 -8.24
C ALA A 84 7.41 21.92 -7.79
N ALA A 85 6.89 22.73 -8.72
CA ALA A 85 5.80 23.68 -8.43
C ALA A 85 4.42 23.02 -8.28
N GLN A 86 4.35 21.70 -8.21
CA GLN A 86 3.11 20.91 -8.14
C GLN A 86 3.36 19.59 -7.44
N MET A 87 2.25 18.90 -7.10
CA MET A 87 2.28 17.58 -6.50
C MET A 87 3.01 16.58 -7.40
N GLN A 88 3.85 15.74 -6.81
CA GLN A 88 4.56 14.65 -7.45
C GLN A 88 4.01 13.32 -6.94
N TYR A 89 3.85 12.38 -7.86
CA TYR A 89 3.31 11.04 -7.60
C TYR A 89 4.35 10.00 -7.96
N LEU A 90 4.80 9.21 -6.99
CA LEU A 90 5.67 8.07 -7.23
C LEU A 90 4.80 6.87 -7.61
N LYS A 91 5.05 6.29 -8.78
CA LYS A 91 4.22 5.23 -9.37
C LYS A 91 5.06 4.08 -9.87
N LEU A 92 4.48 2.90 -9.85
CA LEU A 92 4.92 1.77 -10.68
C LEU A 92 4.06 1.73 -11.94
N LEU A 93 4.71 1.77 -13.09
CA LEU A 93 4.09 1.55 -14.39
C LEU A 93 4.34 0.11 -14.81
N VAL A 94 3.27 -0.63 -15.06
CA VAL A 94 3.35 -2.00 -15.57
C VAL A 94 3.07 -1.97 -17.06
N SER A 95 4.05 -2.33 -17.89
CA SER A 95 3.83 -2.41 -19.32
C SER A 95 2.95 -3.60 -19.68
N ALA A 96 2.24 -3.48 -20.80
CA ALA A 96 1.49 -4.58 -21.35
C ALA A 96 2.40 -5.78 -21.63
N ARG A 97 1.80 -6.97 -21.54
CA ARG A 97 2.44 -8.23 -21.85
C ARG A 97 3.01 -8.22 -23.27
N GLU A 98 4.31 -8.43 -23.37
CA GLU A 98 4.98 -8.69 -24.65
C GLU A 98 5.20 -10.19 -24.78
N ASP A 99 4.56 -10.80 -25.78
CA ASP A 99 4.72 -12.24 -26.09
C ASP A 99 5.75 -12.40 -27.20
N SER A 100 6.82 -13.12 -26.91
CA SER A 100 7.77 -13.62 -27.91
C SER A 100 7.62 -15.14 -28.08
N LEU A 101 8.36 -15.74 -29.02
CA LEU A 101 8.39 -17.19 -29.19
C LEU A 101 8.94 -17.93 -27.96
N ASP A 102 9.82 -17.28 -27.22
CA ASP A 102 10.59 -17.89 -26.13
C ASP A 102 10.13 -17.46 -24.74
N GLU A 103 9.55 -16.25 -24.59
CA GLU A 103 9.23 -15.67 -23.31
C GLU A 103 8.04 -14.70 -23.34
N VAL A 104 7.43 -14.55 -22.18
CA VAL A 104 6.41 -13.52 -21.91
C VAL A 104 7.01 -12.52 -20.94
N VAL A 105 7.16 -11.27 -21.36
CA VAL A 105 7.79 -10.22 -20.57
C VAL A 105 6.76 -9.21 -20.09
N TYR A 106 6.75 -8.97 -18.78
CA TYR A 106 6.12 -7.81 -18.15
C TYR A 106 7.22 -6.90 -17.62
N ARG A 107 7.12 -5.61 -17.93
CA ARG A 107 8.07 -4.62 -17.41
C ARG A 107 7.42 -3.81 -16.31
N ILE A 108 8.15 -3.60 -15.22
CA ILE A 108 7.77 -2.73 -14.13
C ILE A 108 8.78 -1.58 -14.10
N GLU A 109 8.28 -0.36 -14.22
CA GLU A 109 9.10 0.85 -14.21
C GLU A 109 8.68 1.74 -13.03
N LEU A 110 9.66 2.27 -12.28
CA LEU A 110 9.43 3.26 -11.25
C LEU A 110 9.51 4.65 -11.85
N VAL A 111 8.44 5.41 -11.75
CA VAL A 111 8.32 6.75 -12.36
C VAL A 111 7.86 7.76 -11.32
N LEU A 112 8.45 8.96 -11.37
CA LEU A 112 7.99 10.14 -10.64
C LEU A 112 7.30 11.07 -11.63
N ASP A 113 6.00 11.28 -11.47
CA ASP A 113 5.15 12.05 -12.38
C ASP A 113 4.38 13.14 -11.62
N THR A 114 3.87 14.12 -12.35
CA THR A 114 3.00 15.17 -11.81
C THR A 114 1.51 14.90 -12.05
N LYS A 115 1.19 13.80 -12.73
CA LYS A 115 -0.19 13.37 -12.99
C LYS A 115 -0.60 12.32 -11.98
N GLU A 116 -1.74 12.53 -11.33
CA GLU A 116 -2.36 11.55 -10.45
C GLU A 116 -2.73 10.26 -11.21
N VAL A 117 -2.69 9.13 -10.52
CA VAL A 117 -3.17 7.84 -11.06
C VAL A 117 -4.68 7.93 -11.32
N ASN A 118 -5.10 7.58 -12.53
CA ASN A 118 -6.52 7.52 -12.89
C ASN A 118 -7.19 6.27 -12.26
N LYS A 119 -7.59 6.39 -11.01
CA LYS A 119 -8.32 5.32 -10.30
C LYS A 119 -9.71 5.15 -10.96
N GLY A 120 -9.86 4.16 -11.81
CA GLY A 120 -11.16 3.77 -12.40
C GLY A 120 -11.34 3.97 -13.90
N LYS A 121 -10.38 4.51 -14.64
CA LYS A 121 -10.46 4.69 -16.11
C LYS A 121 -9.28 4.14 -16.91
N GLY A 122 -8.27 3.57 -16.24
CA GLY A 122 -7.09 3.01 -16.89
C GLY A 122 -7.11 1.49 -16.88
N ASP A 123 -6.23 0.89 -17.67
CA ASP A 123 -6.04 -0.58 -17.75
C ASP A 123 -5.48 -1.19 -16.45
N GLY A 124 -5.48 -0.45 -15.33
CA GLY A 124 -4.93 -0.91 -14.05
C GLY A 124 -3.40 -1.06 -14.04
N ASN A 125 -2.73 -0.43 -14.98
CA ASN A 125 -1.30 -0.59 -15.19
C ASN A 125 -0.45 0.44 -14.40
N GLU A 126 -1.08 1.33 -13.65
CA GLU A 126 -0.44 2.30 -12.77
C GLU A 126 -0.77 1.98 -11.31
N ILE A 127 0.25 1.95 -10.45
CA ILE A 127 0.12 1.74 -9.00
C ILE A 127 0.80 2.91 -8.30
N GLU A 128 0.04 3.71 -7.56
CA GLU A 128 0.59 4.78 -6.75
C GLU A 128 1.25 4.22 -5.48
N ILE A 129 2.50 4.65 -5.21
CA ILE A 129 3.25 4.26 -4.02
C ILE A 129 3.20 5.36 -2.97
N CYS A 130 3.39 6.62 -3.37
CA CYS A 130 3.26 7.79 -2.51
C CYS A 130 3.11 9.06 -3.35
N ARG A 131 2.76 10.16 -2.67
CA ARG A 131 2.74 11.50 -3.22
C ARG A 131 3.41 12.50 -2.28
N PHE A 132 3.90 13.61 -2.81
CA PHE A 132 4.48 14.69 -2.04
C PHE A 132 4.57 15.98 -2.85
N TYR A 133 4.60 17.09 -2.15
CA TYR A 133 4.92 18.41 -2.72
C TYR A 133 6.24 18.87 -2.12
N LEU A 134 7.32 18.90 -2.90
CA LEU A 134 8.63 19.33 -2.44
C LEU A 134 8.88 20.77 -2.85
N ARG A 135 9.01 21.65 -1.86
CA ARG A 135 9.31 23.07 -2.05
C ARG A 135 10.79 23.28 -2.36
N ASP A 136 11.08 24.38 -3.05
CA ASP A 136 12.46 24.77 -3.34
C ASP A 136 13.24 25.00 -2.04
N GLY A 137 14.46 24.45 -1.97
CA GLY A 137 15.33 24.52 -0.80
C GLY A 137 14.93 23.63 0.37
N ALA A 138 13.80 22.90 0.31
CA ALA A 138 13.39 21.97 1.34
C ALA A 138 14.01 20.58 1.16
N ARG A 139 14.04 19.79 2.23
CA ARG A 139 14.45 18.38 2.22
C ARG A 139 13.23 17.49 2.39
N LEU A 140 13.06 16.54 1.49
CA LEU A 140 12.00 15.55 1.58
C LEU A 140 12.23 14.62 2.79
N ARG A 141 11.17 14.38 3.56
CA ARG A 141 11.15 13.49 4.73
C ARG A 141 10.41 12.19 4.42
N GLY A 142 10.98 11.07 4.83
CA GLY A 142 10.32 9.77 4.89
C GLY A 142 9.75 9.41 6.27
N GLU A 143 10.16 10.16 7.30
CA GLU A 143 9.77 9.92 8.69
C GLU A 143 8.67 10.90 9.12
N TYR A 144 7.79 10.44 10.01
CA TYR A 144 6.66 11.20 10.53
C TYR A 144 6.89 11.52 12.00
N LYS A 145 6.54 12.73 12.42
CA LYS A 145 6.66 13.20 13.80
C LYS A 145 5.68 12.51 14.74
N ASP A 146 4.45 12.33 14.27
CA ASP A 146 3.36 11.68 14.98
C ASP A 146 2.42 11.00 13.98
N PHE A 147 1.31 10.44 14.46
CA PHE A 147 0.35 9.75 13.60
C PHE A 147 -0.32 10.71 12.60
N ALA A 148 -0.68 11.93 13.04
CA ALA A 148 -1.37 12.91 12.21
C ALA A 148 -0.46 13.53 11.13
N ASP A 149 0.87 13.60 11.38
CA ASP A 149 1.86 14.11 10.41
C ASP A 149 1.87 13.31 9.09
N ARG A 150 1.33 12.09 9.08
CA ARG A 150 1.15 11.29 7.85
C ARG A 150 0.19 11.92 6.83
N MET A 151 -0.65 12.88 7.24
CA MET A 151 -1.48 13.67 6.33
C MET A 151 -0.69 14.75 5.59
N THR A 152 0.51 15.08 6.05
CA THR A 152 1.34 16.14 5.47
C THR A 152 1.80 15.72 4.08
N GLU A 153 1.56 16.58 3.10
CA GLU A 153 2.02 16.39 1.71
C GLU A 153 3.23 17.28 1.40
N TYR A 154 3.44 18.32 2.19
CA TYR A 154 4.55 19.26 2.01
C TYR A 154 5.84 18.71 2.62
N ASP A 155 6.86 18.57 1.76
CA ASP A 155 8.21 18.13 2.12
C ASP A 155 8.24 16.78 2.87
N THR A 156 7.17 15.98 2.72
CA THR A 156 6.99 14.68 3.39
C THR A 156 6.29 13.71 2.44
N ILE A 157 6.75 12.47 2.37
CA ILE A 157 6.04 11.45 1.59
C ILE A 157 4.69 11.14 2.25
N ASN A 158 3.61 11.26 1.48
CA ASN A 158 2.27 10.86 1.89
C ASN A 158 1.91 9.52 1.23
N ARG A 159 1.56 8.53 2.05
CA ARG A 159 1.23 7.16 1.62
C ARG A 159 -0.24 6.81 1.84
N ILE A 160 -1.07 7.76 2.27
CA ILE A 160 -2.48 7.49 2.60
C ILE A 160 -3.25 6.98 1.38
N ASP A 161 -2.98 7.56 0.21
CA ASP A 161 -3.64 7.19 -1.04
C ASP A 161 -2.84 6.18 -1.88
N ALA A 162 -1.75 5.61 -1.33
CA ALA A 162 -1.02 4.52 -1.96
C ALA A 162 -1.95 3.34 -2.29
N ASP A 163 -1.71 2.71 -3.43
CA ASP A 163 -2.55 1.60 -3.90
C ASP A 163 -2.11 0.28 -3.27
N TRP A 164 -2.75 -0.08 -2.16
CA TRP A 164 -2.54 -1.37 -1.49
C TRP A 164 -3.68 -2.34 -1.77
N GLY A 165 -3.32 -3.50 -2.31
CA GLY A 165 -4.25 -4.60 -2.50
C GLY A 165 -4.53 -5.33 -1.18
N ALA A 166 -5.80 -5.43 -0.81
CA ALA A 166 -6.27 -6.20 0.32
C ALA A 166 -7.34 -7.19 -0.12
N LEU A 167 -7.74 -8.09 0.75
CA LEU A 167 -8.83 -9.01 0.48
C LEU A 167 -10.10 -8.24 0.13
N ARG A 168 -10.71 -8.57 -1.00
CA ARG A 168 -11.94 -7.98 -1.59
C ARG A 168 -11.82 -6.54 -2.09
N GLY A 169 -10.61 -5.99 -2.22
CA GLY A 169 -10.44 -4.65 -2.77
C GLY A 169 -9.14 -3.99 -2.38
N GLN A 170 -9.09 -2.67 -2.48
CA GLN A 170 -7.96 -1.86 -2.03
C GLN A 170 -8.17 -1.37 -0.60
N SER A 171 -7.08 -1.10 0.12
CA SER A 171 -7.12 -0.61 1.49
C SER A 171 -5.99 0.39 1.78
N LEU A 172 -5.87 0.78 3.05
CA LEU A 172 -4.79 1.63 3.54
C LEU A 172 -3.45 0.88 3.55
N ASP A 173 -2.39 1.65 3.43
CA ASP A 173 -1.02 1.19 3.64
C ASP A 173 -0.86 0.50 5.01
N PRO A 174 -0.29 -0.72 5.07
CA PRO A 174 -0.06 -1.44 6.31
C PRO A 174 0.66 -0.62 7.38
N SER A 175 1.65 0.19 7.01
CA SER A 175 2.38 1.03 7.97
C SER A 175 1.50 2.04 8.72
N ILE A 176 0.34 2.38 8.16
CA ILE A 176 -0.66 3.24 8.81
C ILE A 176 -1.45 2.42 9.83
N THR A 177 -1.95 1.26 9.43
CA THR A 177 -2.76 0.39 10.31
C THR A 177 -1.93 -0.22 11.42
N GLU A 178 -0.68 -0.57 11.16
CA GLU A 178 0.28 -1.03 12.18
C GLU A 178 0.56 0.06 13.22
N LYS A 179 0.87 1.27 12.76
CA LYS A 179 1.13 2.39 13.69
C LYS A 179 -0.10 2.76 14.51
N PHE A 180 -1.28 2.73 13.90
CA PHE A 180 -2.54 2.92 14.58
C PHE A 180 -2.76 1.83 15.66
N ALA A 181 -2.49 0.57 15.32
CA ALA A 181 -2.59 -0.56 16.23
C ALA A 181 -1.63 -0.44 17.43
N GLU A 182 -0.38 -0.01 17.21
CA GLU A 182 0.57 0.26 18.29
C GLU A 182 0.02 1.31 19.27
N ILE A 183 -0.57 2.39 18.75
CA ILE A 183 -1.18 3.44 19.58
C ILE A 183 -2.35 2.89 20.39
N LEU A 184 -3.22 2.11 19.74
CA LEU A 184 -4.35 1.46 20.42
C LEU A 184 -3.91 0.53 21.55
N MET A 185 -2.84 -0.26 21.34
CA MET A 185 -2.31 -1.16 22.37
C MET A 185 -1.69 -0.45 23.55
N MET A 186 -1.10 0.73 23.34
CA MET A 186 -0.43 1.51 24.39
C MET A 186 -1.37 2.49 25.10
N GLY A 187 -2.55 2.74 24.54
CA GLY A 187 -3.51 3.71 25.08
C GLY A 187 -4.05 3.28 26.45
N LYS A 188 -4.02 4.21 27.42
CA LYS A 188 -4.50 3.95 28.80
C LYS A 188 -6.00 3.65 28.88
N GLU A 189 -6.78 4.16 27.93
CA GLU A 189 -8.23 4.00 27.84
C GLU A 189 -8.63 2.95 26.78
N SER A 190 -7.69 2.09 26.39
CA SER A 190 -7.91 1.05 25.40
C SER A 190 -8.97 0.05 25.87
N GLN A 191 -9.97 -0.19 25.04
CA GLN A 191 -11.03 -1.15 25.30
C GLN A 191 -10.68 -2.50 24.66
N THR A 192 -11.40 -3.56 25.04
CA THR A 192 -11.20 -4.91 24.47
C THR A 192 -11.28 -4.91 22.94
N GLU A 193 -12.14 -4.06 22.36
CA GLU A 193 -12.29 -3.93 20.91
C GLU A 193 -11.05 -3.31 20.25
N ASP A 194 -10.44 -2.32 20.90
CA ASP A 194 -9.20 -1.68 20.41
C ASP A 194 -8.07 -2.70 20.40
N PHE A 195 -7.93 -3.47 21.46
CA PHE A 195 -6.94 -4.53 21.55
C PHE A 195 -7.15 -5.61 20.49
N SER A 196 -8.40 -6.06 20.29
CA SER A 196 -8.74 -7.08 19.30
C SER A 196 -8.43 -6.60 17.87
N PHE A 197 -8.78 -5.34 17.54
CA PHE A 197 -8.46 -4.75 16.25
C PHE A 197 -6.95 -4.58 16.06
N ALA A 198 -6.24 -4.13 17.10
CA ALA A 198 -4.80 -3.97 17.06
C ALA A 198 -4.07 -5.30 16.82
N CYS A 199 -4.46 -6.37 17.55
CA CYS A 199 -3.92 -7.70 17.32
C CYS A 199 -4.14 -8.18 15.88
N LEU A 200 -5.32 -7.91 15.29
CA LEU A 200 -5.61 -8.25 13.91
C LEU A 200 -4.68 -7.50 12.96
N CYS A 201 -4.52 -6.19 13.12
CA CYS A 201 -3.64 -5.39 12.28
C CYS A 201 -2.18 -5.85 12.35
N LEU A 202 -1.67 -6.14 13.54
CA LEU A 202 -0.28 -6.55 13.74
C LEU A 202 0.00 -8.01 13.31
N ASN A 203 -1.03 -8.85 13.25
CA ASN A 203 -0.89 -10.23 12.79
C ASN A 203 -1.15 -10.40 11.29
N GLN A 204 -1.64 -9.36 10.62
CA GLN A 204 -1.93 -9.38 9.20
C GLN A 204 -0.65 -9.21 8.38
N ASN A 205 -0.41 -10.11 7.43
CA ASN A 205 0.67 -9.93 6.46
C ASN A 205 0.11 -9.15 5.24
N GLY A 206 0.38 -7.86 5.18
CA GLY A 206 -0.13 -6.95 4.16
C GLY A 206 -1.30 -6.07 4.63
N ALA A 207 -2.05 -5.50 3.69
CA ALA A 207 -3.09 -4.54 4.01
C ALA A 207 -4.32 -5.17 4.67
N VAL A 208 -4.78 -4.55 5.76
CA VAL A 208 -6.02 -4.94 6.45
C VAL A 208 -7.22 -4.64 5.55
N PRO A 209 -8.17 -5.58 5.36
CA PRO A 209 -9.35 -5.33 4.55
C PRO A 209 -10.11 -4.07 4.98
N ARG A 210 -10.47 -3.24 4.02
CA ARG A 210 -11.16 -1.96 4.25
C ARG A 210 -12.44 -2.10 5.08
N GLU A 211 -13.18 -3.19 4.87
CA GLU A 211 -14.41 -3.48 5.61
C GLU A 211 -14.17 -3.62 7.12
N ILE A 212 -13.03 -4.22 7.51
CA ILE A 212 -12.65 -4.38 8.91
C ILE A 212 -12.32 -3.03 9.54
N ILE A 213 -11.55 -2.21 8.82
CA ILE A 213 -11.21 -0.84 9.26
C ILE A 213 -12.48 -0.01 9.44
N ARG A 214 -13.38 -0.03 8.45
CA ARG A 214 -14.65 0.69 8.50
C ARG A 214 -15.54 0.22 9.65
N GLY A 215 -15.65 -1.10 9.83
CA GLY A 215 -16.43 -1.70 10.91
C GLY A 215 -15.93 -1.28 12.30
N TYR A 216 -14.63 -1.29 12.50
CA TYR A 216 -14.01 -0.81 13.74
C TYR A 216 -14.28 0.68 13.96
N LEU A 217 -14.00 1.53 12.96
CA LEU A 217 -14.19 2.98 13.07
C LEU A 217 -15.65 3.37 13.27
N ALA A 218 -16.59 2.71 12.59
CA ALA A 218 -18.02 2.94 12.76
C ALA A 218 -18.46 2.67 14.21
N ARG A 219 -18.00 1.57 14.77
CA ARG A 219 -18.31 1.17 16.15
C ARG A 219 -17.66 2.12 17.16
N LYS A 220 -16.39 2.43 16.99
CA LYS A 220 -15.62 3.29 17.90
C LYS A 220 -16.12 4.73 17.94
N LEU A 221 -16.53 5.27 16.81
CA LEU A 221 -17.03 6.64 16.67
C LEU A 221 -18.55 6.75 16.81
N GLY A 222 -19.27 5.63 16.95
CA GLY A 222 -20.72 5.61 17.09
C GLY A 222 -21.49 6.16 15.88
N ARG A 223 -20.91 6.06 14.67
CA ARG A 223 -21.51 6.54 13.42
C ARG A 223 -21.25 5.59 12.25
N GLN A 224 -22.13 5.60 11.26
CA GLN A 224 -21.90 4.84 10.03
C GLN A 224 -20.74 5.43 9.22
N VAL A 225 -19.92 4.56 8.61
CA VAL A 225 -18.86 4.90 7.66
C VAL A 225 -19.31 4.44 6.28
N ALA A 226 -19.28 5.34 5.31
CA ALA A 226 -19.73 5.08 3.94
C ALA A 226 -18.94 3.91 3.31
N GLU A 227 -19.58 3.16 2.40
CA GLU A 227 -18.93 2.03 1.73
C GLU A 227 -17.79 2.47 0.81
N ASP A 228 -17.96 3.61 0.19
CA ASP A 228 -17.04 4.27 -0.72
C ASP A 228 -16.11 5.28 -0.03
N ALA A 229 -16.06 5.29 1.32
CA ALA A 229 -15.19 6.18 2.08
C ALA A 229 -13.75 6.11 1.55
N LYS A 230 -13.14 7.27 1.24
CA LYS A 230 -11.78 7.37 0.72
C LYS A 230 -10.74 7.07 1.81
N ASN A 231 -9.51 6.75 1.41
CA ASN A 231 -8.41 6.49 2.34
C ASN A 231 -8.18 7.67 3.29
N GLN A 232 -8.23 8.90 2.77
CA GLN A 232 -8.08 10.12 3.58
C GLN A 232 -9.17 10.25 4.64
N GLU A 233 -10.42 9.91 4.33
CA GLU A 233 -11.53 9.94 5.29
C GLU A 233 -11.33 8.90 6.40
N LEU A 234 -10.94 7.68 6.04
CA LEU A 234 -10.64 6.62 7.01
C LEU A 234 -9.47 7.04 7.92
N PHE A 235 -8.43 7.61 7.35
CA PHE A 235 -7.29 8.10 8.12
C PHE A 235 -7.68 9.25 9.07
N GLN A 236 -8.49 10.20 8.63
CA GLN A 236 -9.02 11.27 9.49
C GLN A 236 -9.84 10.71 10.66
N MET A 237 -10.64 9.67 10.43
CA MET A 237 -11.37 8.98 11.50
C MET A 237 -10.43 8.27 12.48
N MET A 238 -9.35 7.66 11.99
CA MET A 238 -8.30 7.11 12.86
C MET A 238 -7.65 8.19 13.74
N CYS A 239 -7.35 9.36 13.16
CA CYS A 239 -6.84 10.50 13.93
C CYS A 239 -7.83 10.96 15.02
N GLN A 240 -9.14 10.94 14.75
CA GLN A 240 -10.16 11.25 15.76
C GLN A 240 -10.14 10.25 16.92
N VAL A 241 -9.99 8.95 16.62
CA VAL A 241 -9.88 7.91 17.66
C VAL A 241 -8.62 8.15 18.51
N VAL A 242 -7.46 8.37 17.89
CA VAL A 242 -6.20 8.63 18.61
C VAL A 242 -6.31 9.87 19.51
N SER A 243 -6.87 10.96 18.99
CA SER A 243 -7.06 12.21 19.78
C SER A 243 -8.02 12.01 20.95
N GLY A 244 -8.99 11.12 20.82
CA GLY A 244 -9.93 10.77 21.91
C GLY A 244 -9.29 9.92 23.01
N MET A 245 -8.23 9.15 22.68
CA MET A 245 -7.51 8.30 23.63
C MET A 245 -6.47 9.06 24.44
N ASP A 246 -5.94 10.16 23.90
CA ASP A 246 -4.96 11.03 24.59
C ASP A 246 -5.64 11.94 25.64
N GLY A 247 -6.87 11.64 26.05
CA GLY A 247 -7.77 12.39 26.91
C GLY A 247 -7.13 13.29 27.95
N GLY A 248 -6.63 14.46 27.55
CA GLY A 248 -6.16 15.47 28.44
C GLY A 248 -5.12 16.47 27.95
N MET A 249 -4.46 16.20 26.83
CA MET A 249 -3.45 17.14 26.29
C MET A 249 -3.58 17.31 24.78
N GLY A 250 -4.52 18.10 24.29
CA GLY A 250 -4.49 18.37 22.86
C GLY A 250 -5.72 18.97 22.20
N SER A 251 -6.69 19.52 22.94
CA SER A 251 -7.84 20.19 22.31
C SER A 251 -7.51 21.54 21.66
N GLU A 252 -6.29 22.03 21.77
CA GLU A 252 -5.88 23.33 21.18
C GLU A 252 -5.22 23.24 19.79
N ALA A 253 -4.65 22.11 19.41
CA ALA A 253 -3.91 22.00 18.12
C ALA A 253 -4.84 21.92 16.89
N VAL A 254 -6.03 21.30 17.02
CA VAL A 254 -6.97 21.14 15.90
C VAL A 254 -7.78 22.42 15.61
N ARG A 255 -7.76 23.40 16.51
CA ARG A 255 -8.52 24.67 16.35
C ARG A 255 -7.75 25.80 15.66
N ARG A 256 -6.44 25.64 15.37
CA ARG A 256 -5.60 26.72 14.85
C ARG A 256 -5.52 26.87 13.34
N GLU A 257 -6.05 25.97 12.52
CA GLU A 257 -5.92 26.06 11.07
C GLU A 257 -7.13 26.59 10.29
N ARG A 258 -8.04 27.32 10.93
CA ARG A 258 -9.07 28.10 10.24
C ARG A 258 -9.05 29.57 10.61
N LYS A 259 -7.95 30.25 10.36
CA LYS A 259 -7.94 31.69 10.16
C LYS A 259 -7.46 32.00 8.74
N MET A 260 -8.41 32.14 7.83
CA MET A 260 -8.16 32.87 6.58
C MET A 260 -7.82 34.30 6.95
N ILE A 261 -6.59 34.70 6.65
CA ILE A 261 -6.20 36.10 6.69
C ILE A 261 -6.55 36.67 5.32
N TRP A 262 -7.61 37.48 5.28
CA TRP A 262 -7.85 38.40 4.19
C TRP A 262 -6.87 39.55 4.37
N VAL A 263 -6.00 39.78 3.42
CA VAL A 263 -5.18 40.98 3.31
C VAL A 263 -5.83 41.83 2.22
N GLU A 264 -6.26 43.02 2.60
CA GLU A 264 -6.69 44.08 1.70
C GLU A 264 -5.51 44.60 0.85
#